data_5f0b173ab3aa2c70bdb1e0fc44df1a09
#
_entry.id   5f0b173ab3aa2c70bdb1e0fc44df1a09
#
_cell.length_a   1.000
_cell.length_b   1.000
_cell.length_c   1.000
_cell.angle_alpha   90.00
_cell.angle_beta   90.00
_cell.angle_gamma   90.00
#
_symmetry.space_group_name_H-M   'P 1'
#
loop_
_entity.id
_entity.type
_entity.pdbx_description
1 polymer ?
#
loop_
_entity_poly.entity_id
_entity_poly.type
_entity_poly.pdbx_seq_one_letter_code
_entity_poly.pdbx_strand_id
1 'polypeptide(L)'
;MNLASISSRLPENISGGEQQISAIAVALANQPPLLLADEPTGELDDETSDMVLEKMRYVNKNFGTTVVIVTHDPKIEDHVNRSIGMRDGKVVKEVLKTKRAKKEYVVIDSFGGVQIPQEVLSKSKIESKASLTSDRTKISLNKILKRKTND
;
A
#
# COMPACT_ATOMS: atom_id res chain seq x y z
N MET A 1 -4.48 6.40 23.04
CA MET A 1 -3.21 7.12 22.85
C MET A 1 -2.84 7.78 24.18
N ASN A 2 -1.61 7.61 24.66
CA ASN A 2 -1.24 8.29 25.90
C ASN A 2 -0.56 9.62 25.58
N LEU A 3 -1.33 10.70 25.49
CA LEU A 3 -0.86 12.06 25.27
C LEU A 3 -0.78 12.88 26.57
N ALA A 4 -1.07 12.27 27.71
CA ALA A 4 -1.11 12.98 29.00
C ALA A 4 0.23 13.63 29.37
N SER A 5 1.34 12.98 29.04
CA SER A 5 2.70 13.49 29.33
C SER A 5 3.12 14.71 28.52
N ILE A 6 2.44 14.97 27.40
CA ILE A 6 2.76 16.09 26.49
C ILE A 6 1.62 17.11 26.40
N SER A 7 0.51 16.91 27.09
CA SER A 7 -0.70 17.75 26.98
C SER A 7 -0.48 19.22 27.35
N SER A 8 0.55 19.53 28.13
CA SER A 8 0.92 20.89 28.54
C SER A 8 2.09 21.48 27.72
N ARG A 9 2.64 20.73 26.78
CA ARG A 9 3.76 21.19 25.97
C ARG A 9 3.28 21.89 24.70
N LEU A 10 4.02 22.88 24.25
CA LEU A 10 3.80 23.50 22.95
C LEU A 10 4.28 22.59 21.82
N PRO A 11 3.72 22.69 20.60
CA PRO A 11 4.12 21.89 19.46
C PRO A 11 5.62 21.90 19.16
N GLU A 12 6.28 23.02 19.40
CA GLU A 12 7.73 23.17 19.18
C GLU A 12 8.58 22.35 20.16
N ASN A 13 7.97 21.90 21.27
CA ASN A 13 8.64 21.22 22.39
C ASN A 13 8.31 19.72 22.46
N ILE A 14 7.77 19.16 21.38
CA ILE A 14 7.47 17.72 21.24
C ILE A 14 8.12 17.14 19.99
N SER A 15 8.43 15.85 20.01
CA SER A 15 9.06 15.17 18.86
C SER A 15 8.11 15.09 17.66
N GLY A 16 8.66 14.86 16.45
CA GLY A 16 7.86 14.68 15.23
C GLY A 16 6.81 13.58 15.36
N GLY A 17 7.16 12.45 15.95
CA GLY A 17 6.21 11.36 16.23
C GLY A 17 5.12 11.76 17.23
N GLU A 18 5.45 12.54 18.28
CA GLU A 18 4.45 13.08 19.21
C GLU A 18 3.54 14.09 18.53
N GLN A 19 4.06 14.93 17.62
CA GLN A 19 3.26 15.83 16.78
C GLN A 19 2.29 15.03 15.91
N GLN A 20 2.77 13.99 15.24
CA GLN A 20 1.95 13.14 14.37
C GLN A 20 0.85 12.43 15.15
N ILE A 21 1.16 11.86 16.32
CA ILE A 21 0.16 11.21 17.17
C ILE A 21 -0.86 12.24 17.68
N SER A 22 -0.43 13.47 17.96
CA SER A 22 -1.33 14.55 18.35
C SER A 22 -2.28 14.94 17.22
N ALA A 23 -1.77 15.07 15.99
CA ALA A 23 -2.59 15.34 14.81
C ALA A 23 -3.64 14.23 14.56
N ILE A 24 -3.24 12.97 14.70
CA ILE A 24 -4.17 11.83 14.63
C ILE A 24 -5.24 11.91 15.73
N ALA A 25 -4.85 12.25 16.96
CA ALA A 25 -5.79 12.40 18.07
C ALA A 25 -6.81 13.53 17.83
N VAL A 26 -6.38 14.64 17.28
CA VAL A 26 -7.28 15.75 16.89
C VAL A 26 -8.25 15.29 15.80
N ALA A 27 -7.77 14.61 14.77
CA ALA A 27 -8.62 14.09 13.70
C ALA A 27 -9.68 13.08 14.21
N LEU A 28 -9.37 12.38 15.31
CA LEU A 28 -10.26 11.38 15.92
C LEU A 28 -11.19 11.94 17.01
N ALA A 29 -11.08 13.22 17.35
CA ALA A 29 -11.84 13.81 18.48
C ALA A 29 -13.36 13.61 18.34
N ASN A 30 -13.89 13.66 17.13
CA ASN A 30 -15.31 13.46 16.83
C ASN A 30 -15.67 12.01 16.45
N GLN A 31 -14.79 11.06 16.69
CA GLN A 31 -14.97 9.64 16.37
C GLN A 31 -15.44 9.40 14.92
N PRO A 32 -14.72 9.89 13.92
CA PRO A 32 -15.12 9.77 12.52
C PRO A 32 -15.10 8.30 12.08
N PRO A 33 -15.99 7.90 11.17
CA PRO A 33 -15.97 6.53 10.61
C PRO A 33 -14.80 6.30 9.65
N LEU A 34 -14.18 7.37 9.16
CA LEU A 34 -13.07 7.34 8.20
C LEU A 34 -11.98 8.33 8.62
N LEU A 35 -10.73 7.85 8.66
CA LEU A 35 -9.52 8.65 8.82
C LEU A 35 -8.70 8.56 7.52
N LEU A 36 -8.39 9.71 6.92
CA LEU A 36 -7.50 9.81 5.77
C LEU A 36 -6.14 10.31 6.26
N ALA A 37 -5.08 9.65 5.88
CA ALA A 37 -3.72 10.00 6.24
C ALA A 37 -2.85 10.03 4.97
N ASP A 38 -2.24 11.18 4.72
CA ASP A 38 -1.33 11.40 3.61
C ASP A 38 0.10 11.47 4.16
N GLU A 39 0.96 10.55 3.70
CA GLU A 39 2.36 10.36 4.13
C GLU A 39 2.55 10.45 5.66
N PRO A 40 1.78 9.68 6.48
CA PRO A 40 1.76 9.90 7.93
C PRO A 40 3.07 9.57 8.65
N THR A 41 4.05 8.99 7.96
CA THR A 41 5.35 8.58 8.51
C THR A 41 6.53 9.14 7.70
N GLY A 42 6.29 9.98 6.70
CA GLY A 42 7.30 10.40 5.72
C GLY A 42 8.50 11.16 6.29
N GLU A 43 8.34 11.82 7.44
CA GLU A 43 9.42 12.58 8.10
C GLU A 43 9.93 11.94 9.40
N LEU A 44 9.55 10.67 9.64
CA LEU A 44 9.86 9.96 10.87
C LEU A 44 10.91 8.86 10.63
N ASP A 45 11.69 8.56 11.66
CA ASP A 45 12.54 7.37 11.67
C ASP A 45 11.70 6.07 11.72
N ASP A 46 12.33 4.94 11.43
CA ASP A 46 11.64 3.64 11.33
C ASP A 46 10.92 3.26 12.63
N GLU A 47 11.52 3.47 13.80
CA GLU A 47 10.95 3.11 15.10
C GLU A 47 9.71 3.97 15.41
N THR A 48 9.81 5.26 15.16
CA THR A 48 8.71 6.21 15.35
C THR A 48 7.58 5.96 14.35
N SER A 49 7.92 5.60 13.11
CA SER A 49 6.97 5.20 12.06
C SER A 49 6.15 3.98 12.48
N ASP A 50 6.80 2.94 12.95
CA ASP A 50 6.14 1.72 13.46
C ASP A 50 5.17 2.06 14.60
N MET A 51 5.61 2.91 15.54
CA MET A 51 4.76 3.36 16.64
C MET A 51 3.50 4.10 16.15
N VAL A 52 3.64 5.00 15.18
CA VAL A 52 2.49 5.74 14.60
C VAL A 52 1.53 4.77 13.89
N LEU A 53 2.04 3.85 13.08
CA LEU A 53 1.24 2.86 12.37
C LEU A 53 0.51 1.92 13.33
N GLU A 54 1.15 1.53 14.43
CA GLU A 54 0.50 0.74 15.49
C GLU A 54 -0.65 1.50 16.17
N LYS A 55 -0.50 2.83 16.38
CA LYS A 55 -1.59 3.65 16.92
C LYS A 55 -2.76 3.74 15.93
N MET A 56 -2.50 3.90 14.64
CA MET A 56 -3.55 3.85 13.60
C MET A 56 -4.26 2.50 13.57
N ARG A 57 -3.52 1.40 13.67
CA ARG A 57 -4.06 0.05 13.75
C ARG A 57 -4.93 -0.15 15.01
N TYR A 58 -4.48 0.38 16.13
CA TYR A 58 -5.26 0.38 17.38
C TYR A 58 -6.59 1.10 17.20
N VAL A 59 -6.58 2.27 16.54
CA VAL A 59 -7.81 3.04 16.27
C VAL A 59 -8.77 2.25 15.38
N ASN A 60 -8.30 1.68 14.30
CA ASN A 60 -9.12 0.83 13.44
C ASN A 60 -9.75 -0.34 14.21
N LYS A 61 -8.95 -1.05 15.02
CA LYS A 61 -9.38 -2.25 15.72
C LYS A 61 -10.38 -1.96 16.87
N ASN A 62 -10.18 -0.87 17.61
CA ASN A 62 -10.91 -0.62 18.85
C ASN A 62 -12.06 0.37 18.68
N PHE A 63 -12.02 1.24 17.69
CA PHE A 63 -13.06 2.23 17.42
C PHE A 63 -13.83 1.96 16.13
N GLY A 64 -13.40 0.98 15.32
CA GLY A 64 -14.05 0.67 14.05
C GLY A 64 -13.83 1.72 12.96
N THR A 65 -12.99 2.73 13.21
CA THR A 65 -12.63 3.76 12.22
C THR A 65 -11.91 3.11 11.04
N THR A 66 -12.39 3.30 9.83
CA THR A 66 -11.63 2.92 8.63
C THR A 66 -10.45 3.86 8.46
N VAL A 67 -9.24 3.32 8.30
CA VAL A 67 -8.03 4.11 8.07
C VAL A 67 -7.57 3.90 6.64
N VAL A 68 -7.46 4.98 5.88
CA VAL A 68 -6.87 5.00 4.54
C VAL A 68 -5.58 5.79 4.59
N ILE A 69 -4.49 5.14 4.20
CA ILE A 69 -3.14 5.73 4.17
C ILE A 69 -2.72 5.86 2.71
N VAL A 70 -2.29 7.04 2.31
CA VAL A 70 -1.60 7.28 1.04
C VAL A 70 -0.12 7.45 1.34
N THR A 71 0.74 6.70 0.66
CA THR A 71 2.18 6.72 0.88
C THR A 71 2.93 6.12 -0.29
N HIS A 72 4.18 6.49 -0.44
CA HIS A 72 5.14 5.85 -1.34
C HIS A 72 6.10 4.88 -0.62
N ASP A 73 5.99 4.74 0.70
CA ASP A 73 6.81 3.81 1.48
C ASP A 73 6.27 2.37 1.39
N PRO A 74 7.00 1.44 0.75
CA PRO A 74 6.56 0.05 0.64
C PRO A 74 6.50 -0.69 1.98
N LYS A 75 7.20 -0.22 3.02
CA LYS A 75 7.21 -0.84 4.35
C LYS A 75 5.81 -0.83 4.98
N ILE A 76 5.00 0.18 4.68
CA ILE A 76 3.63 0.30 5.21
C ILE A 76 2.74 -0.87 4.77
N GLU A 77 3.03 -1.52 3.63
CA GLU A 77 2.28 -2.71 3.21
C GLU A 77 2.27 -3.82 4.28
N ASP A 78 3.30 -3.89 5.12
CA ASP A 78 3.36 -4.89 6.18
C ASP A 78 2.48 -4.57 7.39
N HIS A 79 2.06 -3.34 7.56
CA HIS A 79 1.23 -2.86 8.66
C HIS A 79 -0.27 -2.83 8.34
N VAL A 80 -0.66 -3.07 7.08
CA VAL A 80 -2.07 -3.00 6.65
C VAL A 80 -2.60 -4.37 6.21
N ASN A 81 -3.93 -4.53 6.23
CA ASN A 81 -4.58 -5.76 5.78
C ASN A 81 -4.80 -5.77 4.26
N ARG A 82 -4.86 -4.59 3.65
CA ARG A 82 -5.09 -4.40 2.22
C ARG A 82 -4.25 -3.24 1.73
N SER A 83 -3.51 -3.43 0.66
CA SER A 83 -2.84 -2.35 -0.06
C SER A 83 -3.28 -2.32 -1.53
N ILE A 84 -3.30 -1.12 -2.08
CA ILE A 84 -3.69 -0.86 -3.47
C ILE A 84 -2.55 -0.09 -4.12
N GLY A 85 -1.91 -0.70 -5.11
CA GLY A 85 -0.92 -0.02 -5.93
C GLY A 85 -1.59 0.77 -7.03
N MET A 86 -1.23 2.05 -7.14
CA MET A 86 -1.71 2.94 -8.18
C MET A 86 -0.56 3.38 -9.09
N ARG A 87 -0.85 3.53 -10.38
CA ARG A 87 0.05 4.11 -11.38
C ARG A 87 -0.76 4.89 -12.40
N ASP A 88 -0.32 6.11 -12.72
CA ASP A 88 -0.98 6.99 -13.70
C ASP A 88 -2.50 7.13 -13.45
N GLY A 89 -2.90 7.27 -12.18
CA GLY A 89 -4.29 7.41 -11.78
C GLY A 89 -5.13 6.12 -11.86
N LYS A 90 -4.53 4.97 -12.17
CA LYS A 90 -5.21 3.67 -12.26
C LYS A 90 -4.75 2.72 -11.17
N VAL A 91 -5.68 1.90 -10.69
CA VAL A 91 -5.36 0.77 -9.81
C VAL A 91 -4.74 -0.34 -10.65
N VAL A 92 -3.55 -0.79 -10.27
CA VAL A 92 -2.78 -1.80 -11.03
C VAL A 92 -2.51 -3.06 -10.23
N LYS A 93 -2.53 -2.95 -8.92
CA LYS A 93 -2.18 -4.04 -8.00
C LYS A 93 -3.07 -3.96 -6.76
N GLU A 94 -3.46 -5.10 -6.25
CA GLU A 94 -4.08 -5.24 -4.92
C GLU A 94 -3.38 -6.34 -4.14
N VAL A 95 -3.07 -6.07 -2.88
CA VAL A 95 -2.53 -7.06 -1.95
C VAL A 95 -3.47 -7.21 -0.78
N LEU A 96 -3.87 -8.44 -0.51
CA LEU A 96 -4.68 -8.80 0.66
C LEU A 96 -3.82 -9.62 1.61
N LYS A 97 -3.71 -9.15 2.85
CA LYS A 97 -2.95 -9.82 3.91
C LYS A 97 -3.92 -10.38 4.96
N THR A 98 -3.83 -11.66 5.18
CA THR A 98 -4.55 -12.35 6.25
C THR A 98 -3.56 -12.95 7.24
N LYS A 99 -4.03 -13.43 8.39
CA LYS A 99 -3.16 -14.12 9.36
C LYS A 99 -2.42 -15.34 8.79
N ARG A 100 -2.91 -15.91 7.67
CA ARG A 100 -2.40 -17.16 7.10
C ARG A 100 -1.72 -17.00 5.75
N ALA A 101 -1.97 -15.91 5.02
CA ALA A 101 -1.48 -15.73 3.67
C ALA A 101 -1.46 -14.26 3.24
N LYS A 102 -0.49 -13.94 2.39
CA LYS A 102 -0.45 -12.72 1.60
C LYS A 102 -0.79 -13.12 0.16
N LYS A 103 -1.83 -12.51 -0.42
CA LYS A 103 -2.25 -12.73 -1.81
C LYS A 103 -2.12 -11.45 -2.58
N GLU A 104 -1.48 -11.52 -3.72
CA GLU A 104 -1.28 -10.40 -4.63
C GLU A 104 -2.09 -10.63 -5.90
N TYR A 105 -2.78 -9.60 -6.34
CA TYR A 105 -3.60 -9.59 -7.54
C TYR A 105 -3.16 -8.46 -8.45
N VAL A 106 -3.09 -8.74 -9.74
CA VAL A 106 -3.08 -7.69 -10.77
C VAL A 106 -4.52 -7.30 -11.07
N VAL A 107 -4.75 -6.02 -11.27
CA VAL A 107 -6.11 -5.50 -11.54
C VAL A 107 -6.29 -5.35 -13.03
N ILE A 108 -7.40 -5.89 -13.54
CA ILE A 108 -7.81 -5.73 -14.93
C ILE A 108 -8.80 -4.56 -14.98
N ASP A 109 -8.50 -3.54 -15.78
CA ASP A 109 -9.38 -2.38 -15.92
C ASP A 109 -10.61 -2.70 -16.79
N SER A 110 -11.57 -1.76 -16.86
CA SER A 110 -12.82 -1.93 -17.63
C SER A 110 -12.62 -2.11 -19.13
N PHE A 111 -11.43 -1.84 -19.65
CA PHE A 111 -11.07 -2.03 -21.06
C PHE A 111 -10.26 -3.32 -21.28
N GLY A 112 -10.09 -4.13 -20.25
CA GLY A 112 -9.27 -5.36 -20.30
C GLY A 112 -7.78 -5.10 -20.19
N GLY A 113 -7.35 -3.88 -19.87
CA GLY A 113 -5.94 -3.54 -19.63
C GLY A 113 -5.46 -4.10 -18.30
N VAL A 114 -4.23 -4.64 -18.29
CA VAL A 114 -3.54 -5.10 -17.10
C VAL A 114 -2.09 -4.63 -17.12
N GLN A 115 -1.59 -4.15 -15.99
CA GLN A 115 -0.19 -3.85 -15.82
C GLN A 115 0.51 -5.04 -15.16
N ILE A 116 1.43 -5.66 -15.90
CA ILE A 116 2.21 -6.78 -15.39
C ILE A 116 3.40 -6.24 -14.61
N PRO A 117 3.65 -6.70 -13.37
CA PRO A 117 4.81 -6.28 -12.59
C PRO A 117 6.12 -6.56 -13.34
N GLN A 118 7.06 -5.60 -13.27
CA GLN A 118 8.36 -5.70 -13.97
C GLN A 118 9.14 -6.96 -13.56
N GLU A 119 9.04 -7.39 -12.32
CA GLU A 119 9.67 -8.61 -11.83
C GLU A 119 9.17 -9.86 -12.57
N VAL A 120 7.86 -9.92 -12.88
CA VAL A 120 7.26 -11.03 -13.62
C VAL A 120 7.73 -11.00 -15.07
N LEU A 121 7.76 -9.83 -15.70
CA LEU A 121 8.27 -9.67 -17.07
C LEU A 121 9.74 -10.04 -17.17
N SER A 122 10.57 -9.59 -16.24
CA SER A 122 12.01 -9.88 -16.19
C SER A 122 12.28 -11.37 -16.01
N LYS A 123 11.60 -12.03 -15.05
CA LYS A 123 11.71 -13.48 -14.84
C LYS A 123 11.28 -14.28 -16.09
N SER A 124 10.26 -13.81 -16.80
CA SER A 124 9.75 -14.43 -18.01
C SER A 124 10.54 -14.04 -19.27
N LYS A 125 11.51 -13.12 -19.13
CA LYS A 125 12.32 -12.56 -20.26
C LYS A 125 11.44 -11.98 -21.37
N ILE A 126 10.35 -11.33 -21.02
CA ILE A 126 9.44 -10.63 -21.92
C ILE A 126 9.79 -9.14 -21.86
N GLU A 127 10.20 -8.56 -22.99
CA GLU A 127 10.68 -7.17 -23.04
C GLU A 127 9.60 -6.20 -23.55
N SER A 128 9.09 -6.42 -24.76
CA SER A 128 8.19 -5.47 -25.41
C SER A 128 6.94 -6.10 -26.02
N LYS A 129 7.01 -7.35 -26.42
CA LYS A 129 5.90 -8.08 -27.04
C LYS A 129 5.83 -9.50 -26.53
N ALA A 130 4.62 -9.99 -26.36
CA ALA A 130 4.33 -11.37 -25.99
C ALA A 130 3.21 -11.92 -26.85
N SER A 131 3.20 -13.22 -27.08
CA SER A 131 2.02 -13.88 -27.64
C SER A 131 1.03 -14.17 -26.51
N LEU A 132 -0.25 -13.94 -26.77
CA LEU A 132 -1.34 -14.22 -25.86
C LEU A 132 -2.00 -15.54 -26.24
N THR A 133 -2.13 -16.44 -25.28
CA THR A 133 -2.94 -17.66 -25.43
C THR A 133 -3.90 -17.75 -24.25
N SER A 134 -5.08 -18.31 -24.48
CA SER A 134 -6.07 -18.50 -23.42
C SER A 134 -6.75 -19.87 -23.57
N ASP A 135 -7.12 -20.42 -22.43
CA ASP A 135 -8.08 -21.52 -22.34
C ASP A 135 -9.26 -21.07 -21.43
N ARG A 136 -10.13 -21.98 -21.04
CA ARG A 136 -11.33 -21.66 -20.25
C ARG A 136 -11.03 -21.03 -18.88
N THR A 137 -9.84 -21.23 -18.34
CA THR A 137 -9.51 -20.88 -16.95
C THR A 137 -8.24 -20.04 -16.82
N LYS A 138 -7.45 -19.88 -17.88
CA LYS A 138 -6.13 -19.30 -17.84
C LYS A 138 -5.84 -18.46 -19.07
N ILE A 139 -5.23 -17.30 -18.83
CA ILE A 139 -4.60 -16.46 -19.84
C ILE A 139 -3.08 -16.60 -19.65
N SER A 140 -2.35 -16.84 -20.72
CA SER A 140 -0.90 -17.00 -20.69
C SER A 140 -0.24 -16.02 -21.65
N LEU A 141 0.79 -15.36 -21.16
CA LEU A 141 1.69 -14.51 -21.94
C LEU A 141 2.99 -15.30 -22.19
N ASN A 142 3.34 -15.49 -23.44
CA ASN A 142 4.51 -16.27 -23.81
C ASN A 142 5.51 -15.38 -24.54
N LYS A 143 6.80 -15.56 -24.23
CA LYS A 143 7.88 -14.89 -24.94
C LYS A 143 7.85 -15.26 -26.43
N ILE A 144 7.95 -14.25 -27.29
CA ILE A 144 8.10 -14.48 -28.72
C ILE A 144 9.54 -14.91 -28.99
N LEU A 145 9.74 -16.13 -29.40
CA LEU A 145 11.04 -16.61 -29.85
C LEU A 145 11.33 -15.98 -31.23
N LYS A 146 12.42 -15.23 -31.33
CA LYS A 146 12.91 -14.77 -32.64
C LYS A 146 13.20 -16.03 -33.49
N ARG A 147 12.50 -16.19 -34.60
CA ARG A 147 12.93 -17.19 -35.59
C ARG A 147 14.34 -16.81 -36.01
N LYS A 148 15.29 -17.71 -35.90
CA LYS A 148 16.57 -17.57 -36.62
C LYS A 148 16.20 -17.56 -38.09
N THR A 149 16.33 -16.40 -38.76
CA THR A 149 16.41 -16.34 -40.22
C THR A 149 17.74 -16.99 -40.54
N ASN A 150 17.70 -18.21 -41.07
CA ASN A 150 18.84 -18.78 -41.76
C ASN A 150 18.92 -18.02 -43.09
N ASP A 151 19.81 -17.04 -43.16
CA ASP A 151 20.37 -16.55 -44.40
C ASP A 151 21.51 -17.47 -44.82
#